data_fd5e401ee4014c61cf6ca146226c264d
#
_entry.id   fd5e401ee4014c61cf6ca146226c264d
#
_cell.length_a   1.000
_cell.length_b   1.000
_cell.length_c   1.000
_cell.angle_alpha   90.00
_cell.angle_beta   90.00
_cell.angle_gamma   90.00
#
_symmetry.space_group_name_H-M   'P 1'
#
loop_
_entity.id
_entity.type
_entity.pdbx_description
1 polymer ?
#
loop_
_entity_poly.entity_id
_entity_poly.type
_entity_poly.pdbx_seq_one_letter_code
_entity_poly.pdbx_strand_id
1 'polypeptide(L)'
;MNATNAPRVMIVTGGSRGIGAATVVLAANQGYDVCFSYAGNTKRANDVVAAAKGAGGRVLAVQADMSTDAGVRKLFEACDTEFGKPDALVNNAGTTGPIRKVADIDADTLRAVFELNVTGYFLAAREAIRRMSTERGGKGGAIVNVSSRAAPLGGGGEWVHYAASKGATDTFTIGLAREVGAEGIRVNAVRPGLIDTELHAAAGAPDRLTRLMSGVPMGRAGSAEEVAETILWLAGPQSSYVSGALVDVSGAR
;
A
#
# COMPACT_ATOMS: atom_id res chain seq x y z
N MET A 1 -19.51 25.67 -18.18
CA MET A 1 -18.06 25.73 -18.40
C MET A 1 -17.45 24.61 -17.59
N ASN A 2 -17.11 23.49 -18.24
CA ASN A 2 -16.46 22.37 -17.56
C ASN A 2 -15.05 22.80 -17.21
N ALA A 3 -14.79 23.05 -15.92
CA ALA A 3 -13.43 23.09 -15.43
C ALA A 3 -12.82 21.71 -15.79
N THR A 4 -11.84 21.70 -16.69
CA THR A 4 -10.98 20.55 -16.92
C THR A 4 -10.20 20.34 -15.62
N ASN A 5 -10.77 19.50 -14.72
CA ASN A 5 -10.05 19.12 -13.53
C ASN A 5 -8.79 18.36 -13.98
N ALA A 6 -7.62 18.88 -13.63
CA ALA A 6 -6.37 18.17 -13.84
C ALA A 6 -6.49 16.75 -13.24
N PRO A 7 -5.92 15.73 -13.87
CA PRO A 7 -5.92 14.38 -13.32
C PRO A 7 -5.42 14.38 -11.86
N ARG A 8 -6.07 13.60 -11.01
CA ARG A 8 -5.57 13.39 -9.64
C ARG A 8 -4.31 12.54 -9.70
N VAL A 9 -3.35 12.83 -8.84
CA VAL A 9 -2.06 12.14 -8.80
C VAL A 9 -2.01 11.17 -7.63
N MET A 10 -1.62 9.92 -7.90
CA MET A 10 -1.49 8.88 -6.89
C MET A 10 -0.08 8.31 -6.86
N ILE A 11 0.49 8.15 -5.67
CA ILE A 11 1.72 7.38 -5.44
C ILE A 11 1.36 6.02 -4.86
N VAL A 12 1.91 4.94 -5.46
CA VAL A 12 1.74 3.57 -4.96
C VAL A 12 3.12 2.96 -4.68
N THR A 13 3.42 2.65 -3.43
CA THR A 13 4.67 1.95 -3.12
C THR A 13 4.55 0.46 -3.41
N GLY A 14 5.55 -0.14 -4.08
CA GLY A 14 5.54 -1.57 -4.42
C GLY A 14 4.48 -1.96 -5.46
N GLY A 15 4.34 -1.17 -6.53
CA GLY A 15 3.27 -1.30 -7.54
C GLY A 15 3.51 -2.35 -8.62
N SER A 16 4.58 -3.17 -8.57
CA SER A 16 4.92 -4.09 -9.67
C SER A 16 4.30 -5.49 -9.60
N ARG A 17 3.55 -5.82 -8.53
CA ARG A 17 2.87 -7.12 -8.37
C ARG A 17 1.73 -7.05 -7.36
N GLY A 18 0.87 -8.08 -7.36
CA GLY A 18 -0.19 -8.29 -6.38
C GLY A 18 -1.10 -7.08 -6.21
N ILE A 19 -1.47 -6.76 -4.97
CA ILE A 19 -2.38 -5.66 -4.63
C ILE A 19 -1.89 -4.31 -5.19
N GLY A 20 -0.57 -4.05 -5.12
CA GLY A 20 0.01 -2.82 -5.65
C GLY A 20 -0.20 -2.68 -7.16
N ALA A 21 0.05 -3.73 -7.93
CA ALA A 21 -0.15 -3.73 -9.39
C ALA A 21 -1.63 -3.54 -9.75
N ALA A 22 -2.54 -4.27 -9.09
CA ALA A 22 -3.97 -4.10 -9.28
C ALA A 22 -4.41 -2.65 -8.96
N THR A 23 -3.88 -2.06 -7.87
CA THR A 23 -4.16 -0.66 -7.51
C THR A 23 -3.68 0.31 -8.59
N VAL A 24 -2.46 0.13 -9.13
CA VAL A 24 -1.91 0.98 -10.19
C VAL A 24 -2.80 0.95 -11.44
N VAL A 25 -3.13 -0.26 -11.93
CA VAL A 25 -3.94 -0.41 -13.15
C VAL A 25 -5.34 0.15 -12.94
N LEU A 26 -5.97 -0.15 -11.82
CA LEU A 26 -7.33 0.30 -11.54
C LEU A 26 -7.39 1.83 -11.33
N ALA A 27 -6.40 2.42 -10.65
CA ALA A 27 -6.30 3.87 -10.48
C ALA A 27 -6.13 4.60 -11.83
N ALA A 28 -5.25 4.09 -12.70
CA ALA A 28 -5.07 4.64 -14.04
C ALA A 28 -6.37 4.56 -14.87
N ASN A 29 -7.10 3.45 -14.79
CA ASN A 29 -8.40 3.30 -15.45
C ASN A 29 -9.46 4.30 -14.94
N GLN A 30 -9.35 4.72 -13.67
CA GLN A 30 -10.20 5.76 -13.07
C GLN A 30 -9.69 7.19 -13.33
N GLY A 31 -8.66 7.36 -14.18
CA GLY A 31 -8.13 8.67 -14.60
C GLY A 31 -7.11 9.29 -13.65
N TYR A 32 -6.53 8.51 -12.72
CA TYR A 32 -5.39 8.98 -11.94
C TYR A 32 -4.10 8.92 -12.76
N ASP A 33 -3.25 9.95 -12.67
CA ASP A 33 -1.84 9.83 -13.00
C ASP A 33 -1.15 9.09 -11.84
N VAL A 34 -0.50 7.96 -12.11
CA VAL A 34 0.03 7.07 -11.07
C VAL A 34 1.55 6.95 -11.17
N CYS A 35 2.24 7.34 -10.10
CA CYS A 35 3.67 7.05 -9.92
C CYS A 35 3.82 5.88 -8.95
N PHE A 36 4.51 4.80 -9.36
CA PHE A 36 4.70 3.67 -8.47
C PHE A 36 6.16 3.23 -8.33
N SER A 37 6.53 2.72 -7.14
CA SER A 37 7.86 2.16 -6.92
C SER A 37 7.91 0.66 -7.16
N TYR A 38 9.10 0.19 -7.55
CA TYR A 38 9.48 -1.23 -7.56
C TYR A 38 10.94 -1.39 -7.13
N ALA A 39 11.28 -2.53 -6.50
CA ALA A 39 12.65 -2.74 -6.00
C ALA A 39 13.60 -3.20 -7.10
N GLY A 40 13.37 -4.36 -7.75
CA GLY A 40 14.35 -4.97 -8.65
C GLY A 40 13.80 -5.56 -9.94
N ASN A 41 12.53 -5.91 -10.03
CA ASN A 41 11.99 -6.57 -11.22
C ASN A 41 11.44 -5.57 -12.24
N THR A 42 12.33 -5.03 -13.09
CA THR A 42 11.99 -4.07 -14.14
C THR A 42 10.99 -4.64 -15.16
N LYS A 43 11.10 -5.93 -15.50
CA LYS A 43 10.15 -6.55 -16.44
C LYS A 43 8.73 -6.46 -15.91
N ARG A 44 8.49 -6.87 -14.66
CA ARG A 44 7.15 -6.78 -14.04
C ARG A 44 6.65 -5.34 -13.94
N ALA A 45 7.52 -4.39 -13.63
CA ALA A 45 7.14 -2.98 -13.62
C ALA A 45 6.67 -2.52 -15.00
N ASN A 46 7.39 -2.89 -16.05
CA ASN A 46 7.01 -2.61 -17.45
C ASN A 46 5.70 -3.31 -17.85
N ASP A 47 5.47 -4.56 -17.40
CA ASP A 47 4.22 -5.27 -17.65
C ASP A 47 3.01 -4.52 -17.04
N VAL A 48 3.16 -3.93 -15.83
CA VAL A 48 2.11 -3.09 -15.21
C VAL A 48 1.88 -1.80 -15.99
N VAL A 49 2.95 -1.12 -16.42
CA VAL A 49 2.82 0.07 -17.29
C VAL A 49 2.10 -0.27 -18.59
N ALA A 50 2.43 -1.42 -19.20
CA ALA A 50 1.77 -1.89 -20.41
C ALA A 50 0.29 -2.24 -20.19
N ALA A 51 -0.05 -2.87 -19.05
CA ALA A 51 -1.44 -3.19 -18.69
C ALA A 51 -2.31 -1.94 -18.48
N ALA A 52 -1.72 -0.83 -18.06
CA ALA A 52 -2.40 0.45 -17.91
C ALA A 52 -2.41 1.28 -19.21
N LYS A 53 -1.84 0.76 -20.32
CA LYS A 53 -1.81 1.48 -21.60
C LYS A 53 -3.23 1.65 -22.18
N GLY A 54 -3.60 2.90 -22.47
CA GLY A 54 -4.95 3.23 -22.93
C GLY A 54 -5.95 3.53 -21.81
N ALA A 55 -5.49 3.50 -20.55
CA ALA A 55 -6.24 3.99 -19.40
C ALA A 55 -6.47 5.51 -19.48
N GLY A 56 -7.35 6.03 -18.62
CA GLY A 56 -7.63 7.48 -18.56
C GLY A 56 -6.48 8.31 -17.98
N GLY A 57 -5.58 7.70 -17.21
CA GLY A 57 -4.41 8.34 -16.61
C GLY A 57 -3.08 7.79 -17.12
N ARG A 58 -1.98 8.50 -16.81
CA ARG A 58 -0.62 8.12 -17.15
C ARG A 58 0.00 7.29 -16.00
N VAL A 59 0.99 6.44 -16.33
CA VAL A 59 1.67 5.59 -15.33
C VAL A 59 3.17 5.70 -15.46
N LEU A 60 3.85 6.01 -14.34
CA LEU A 60 5.31 6.09 -14.22
C LEU A 60 5.82 5.03 -13.23
N ALA A 61 6.72 4.17 -13.68
CA ALA A 61 7.43 3.21 -12.82
C ALA A 61 8.78 3.76 -12.39
N VAL A 62 9.08 3.75 -11.09
CA VAL A 62 10.34 4.25 -10.52
C VAL A 62 11.02 3.12 -9.74
N GLN A 63 12.24 2.77 -10.12
CA GLN A 63 13.03 1.84 -9.32
C GLN A 63 13.53 2.55 -8.05
N ALA A 64 13.02 2.15 -6.90
CA ALA A 64 13.32 2.74 -5.61
C ALA A 64 13.14 1.72 -4.47
N ASP A 65 14.10 1.71 -3.54
CA ASP A 65 14.01 0.92 -2.32
C ASP A 65 13.26 1.71 -1.24
N MET A 66 12.04 1.26 -0.93
CA MET A 66 11.16 1.93 0.01
C MET A 66 11.53 1.72 1.48
N SER A 67 12.54 0.91 1.78
CA SER A 67 13.12 0.79 3.13
C SER A 67 14.08 1.94 3.46
N THR A 68 14.47 2.77 2.48
CA THR A 68 15.47 3.83 2.63
C THR A 68 14.88 5.22 2.40
N ASP A 69 15.38 6.21 3.14
CA ASP A 69 14.99 7.63 2.95
C ASP A 69 15.32 8.12 1.53
N ALA A 70 16.44 7.72 0.99
CA ALA A 70 16.85 8.10 -0.38
C ALA A 70 15.90 7.52 -1.44
N GLY A 71 15.50 6.25 -1.30
CA GLY A 71 14.55 5.62 -2.22
C GLY A 71 13.17 6.26 -2.15
N VAL A 72 12.70 6.57 -0.94
CA VAL A 72 11.42 7.28 -0.75
C VAL A 72 11.48 8.64 -1.43
N ARG A 73 12.50 9.45 -1.17
CA ARG A 73 12.64 10.77 -1.81
C ARG A 73 12.66 10.67 -3.33
N LYS A 74 13.46 9.72 -3.89
CA LYS A 74 13.53 9.50 -5.33
C LYS A 74 12.15 9.28 -5.97
N LEU A 75 11.29 8.47 -5.32
CA LEU A 75 9.94 8.22 -5.82
C LEU A 75 9.10 9.50 -5.85
N PHE A 76 9.12 10.27 -4.78
CA PHE A 76 8.32 11.50 -4.68
C PHE A 76 8.83 12.61 -5.60
N GLU A 77 10.14 12.78 -5.75
CA GLU A 77 10.75 13.74 -6.68
C GLU A 77 10.44 13.40 -8.13
N ALA A 78 10.45 12.12 -8.50
CA ALA A 78 10.05 11.67 -9.83
C ALA A 78 8.55 11.95 -10.09
N CYS A 79 7.70 11.74 -9.10
CA CYS A 79 6.28 12.07 -9.16
C CYS A 79 6.07 13.58 -9.34
N ASP A 80 6.73 14.40 -8.51
CA ASP A 80 6.63 15.87 -8.59
C ASP A 80 7.03 16.40 -9.97
N THR A 81 8.09 15.82 -10.57
CA THR A 81 8.60 16.22 -11.88
C THR A 81 7.64 15.87 -13.01
N GLU A 82 7.04 14.67 -12.97
CA GLU A 82 6.25 14.16 -14.09
C GLU A 82 4.76 14.55 -13.99
N PHE A 83 4.20 14.52 -12.78
CA PHE A 83 2.77 14.66 -12.56
C PHE A 83 2.40 15.81 -11.62
N GLY A 84 3.35 16.32 -10.85
CA GLY A 84 3.12 17.27 -9.79
C GLY A 84 2.86 16.62 -8.44
N LYS A 85 2.38 17.42 -7.48
CA LYS A 85 2.14 16.97 -6.09
C LYS A 85 1.05 15.90 -6.03
N PRO A 86 1.24 14.83 -5.24
CA PRO A 86 0.25 13.78 -5.11
C PRO A 86 -1.01 14.24 -4.35
N ASP A 87 -2.15 13.71 -4.75
CA ASP A 87 -3.44 13.79 -4.04
C ASP A 87 -3.66 12.57 -3.15
N ALA A 88 -2.98 11.46 -3.45
CA ALA A 88 -3.09 10.22 -2.68
C ALA A 88 -1.76 9.47 -2.59
N LEU A 89 -1.53 8.85 -1.43
CA LEU A 89 -0.46 7.88 -1.19
C LEU A 89 -1.05 6.53 -0.81
N VAL A 90 -0.61 5.46 -1.47
CA VAL A 90 -0.87 4.08 -1.07
C VAL A 90 0.43 3.45 -0.59
N ASN A 91 0.56 3.28 0.72
CA ASN A 91 1.65 2.54 1.34
C ASN A 91 1.36 1.04 1.22
N ASN A 92 1.92 0.39 0.21
CA ASN A 92 1.71 -1.02 -0.08
C ASN A 92 3.00 -1.86 -0.06
N ALA A 93 4.17 -1.25 -0.32
CA ALA A 93 5.44 -1.98 -0.29
C ALA A 93 5.62 -2.72 1.04
N GLY A 94 5.89 -4.02 0.95
CA GLY A 94 6.03 -4.82 2.16
C GLY A 94 6.57 -6.22 1.88
N THR A 95 7.06 -6.86 2.94
CA THR A 95 7.52 -8.23 2.96
C THR A 95 7.05 -8.95 4.21
N THR A 96 6.80 -10.25 4.09
CA THR A 96 6.53 -11.12 5.25
C THR A 96 7.82 -11.58 5.93
N GLY A 97 8.94 -11.55 5.18
CA GLY A 97 10.10 -12.36 5.52
C GLY A 97 9.80 -13.87 5.40
N PRO A 98 10.75 -14.74 5.73
CA PRO A 98 10.57 -16.19 5.74
C PRO A 98 9.67 -16.63 6.90
N ILE A 99 9.05 -17.82 6.78
CA ILE A 99 8.37 -18.47 7.91
C ILE A 99 9.42 -18.85 8.96
N ARG A 100 9.29 -18.31 10.18
CA ARG A 100 10.18 -18.59 11.31
C ARG A 100 9.42 -18.50 12.62
N LYS A 101 9.75 -19.39 13.56
CA LYS A 101 9.40 -19.21 14.97
C LYS A 101 10.25 -18.09 15.57
N VAL A 102 9.74 -17.43 16.60
CA VAL A 102 10.47 -16.30 17.23
C VAL A 102 11.84 -16.71 17.75
N ALA A 103 11.98 -17.95 18.25
CA ALA A 103 13.27 -18.48 18.74
C ALA A 103 14.33 -18.63 17.63
N ASP A 104 13.91 -18.75 16.37
CA ASP A 104 14.79 -19.06 15.22
C ASP A 104 14.97 -17.88 14.27
N ILE A 105 14.35 -16.71 14.57
CA ILE A 105 14.45 -15.54 13.70
C ILE A 105 15.76 -14.79 13.94
N ASP A 106 16.47 -14.50 12.88
CA ASP A 106 17.69 -13.68 12.92
C ASP A 106 17.37 -12.19 12.94
N ALA A 107 18.32 -11.40 13.45
CA ALA A 107 18.17 -9.96 13.58
C ALA A 107 18.06 -9.23 12.22
N ASP A 108 18.67 -9.75 11.16
CA ASP A 108 18.64 -9.12 9.84
C ASP A 108 17.27 -9.27 9.19
N THR A 109 16.64 -10.45 9.34
CA THR A 109 15.24 -10.65 8.95
C THR A 109 14.30 -9.68 9.67
N LEU A 110 14.47 -9.51 11.00
CA LEU A 110 13.67 -8.55 11.76
C LEU A 110 13.84 -7.13 11.25
N ARG A 111 15.10 -6.68 11.08
CA ARG A 111 15.40 -5.34 10.57
C ARG A 111 14.77 -5.13 9.21
N ALA A 112 14.99 -6.04 8.25
CA ALA A 112 14.45 -5.92 6.89
C ALA A 112 12.92 -5.80 6.86
N VAL A 113 12.21 -6.60 7.69
CA VAL A 113 10.74 -6.53 7.77
C VAL A 113 10.30 -5.19 8.36
N PHE A 114 10.90 -4.73 9.45
CA PHE A 114 10.49 -3.48 10.09
C PHE A 114 10.91 -2.24 9.29
N GLU A 115 12.08 -2.24 8.67
CA GLU A 115 12.54 -1.14 7.82
C GLU A 115 11.59 -0.92 6.63
N LEU A 116 11.18 -1.99 5.94
CA LEU A 116 10.28 -1.85 4.81
C LEU A 116 8.83 -1.59 5.26
N ASN A 117 8.29 -2.41 6.18
CA ASN A 117 6.86 -2.39 6.50
C ASN A 117 6.46 -1.27 7.47
N VAL A 118 7.41 -0.75 8.26
CA VAL A 118 7.15 0.28 9.27
C VAL A 118 7.89 1.56 8.92
N THR A 119 9.22 1.57 8.97
CA THR A 119 10.02 2.78 8.71
C THR A 119 9.70 3.37 7.34
N GLY A 120 9.63 2.53 6.29
CA GLY A 120 9.27 2.97 4.94
C GLY A 120 7.90 3.65 4.86
N TYR A 121 6.90 3.17 5.62
CA TYR A 121 5.57 3.78 5.66
C TYR A 121 5.61 5.17 6.32
N PHE A 122 6.34 5.32 7.42
CA PHE A 122 6.56 6.63 8.06
C PHE A 122 7.27 7.60 7.12
N LEU A 123 8.34 7.16 6.43
CA LEU A 123 9.09 7.99 5.51
C LEU A 123 8.25 8.44 4.31
N ALA A 124 7.47 7.53 3.71
CA ALA A 124 6.58 7.87 2.61
C ALA A 124 5.44 8.79 3.05
N ALA A 125 4.82 8.53 4.21
CA ALA A 125 3.80 9.41 4.76
C ALA A 125 4.36 10.82 5.06
N ARG A 126 5.57 10.92 5.60
CA ARG A 126 6.26 12.20 5.81
C ARG A 126 6.38 13.00 4.50
N GLU A 127 6.81 12.36 3.42
CA GLU A 127 6.95 13.02 2.12
C GLU A 127 5.59 13.42 1.51
N ALA A 128 4.55 12.58 1.71
CA ALA A 128 3.19 12.88 1.31
C ALA A 128 2.63 14.10 2.08
N ILE A 129 2.75 14.11 3.40
CA ILE A 129 2.27 15.21 4.25
C ILE A 129 2.94 16.52 3.86
N ARG A 130 4.26 16.53 3.62
CA ARG A 130 5.00 17.73 3.18
C ARG A 130 4.44 18.36 1.91
N ARG A 131 3.76 17.58 1.05
CA ARG A 131 3.20 18.01 -0.23
C ARG A 131 1.70 18.28 -0.18
N MET A 132 0.97 17.48 0.61
CA MET A 132 -0.48 17.50 0.66
C MET A 132 -1.05 18.43 1.73
N SER A 133 -0.34 18.63 2.85
CA SER A 133 -0.83 19.41 3.99
C SER A 133 -1.23 20.84 3.60
N THR A 134 -2.44 21.25 3.99
CA THR A 134 -2.93 22.60 3.77
C THR A 134 -2.10 23.65 4.54
N GLU A 135 -1.55 23.27 5.69
CA GLU A 135 -0.64 24.13 6.47
C GLU A 135 0.71 24.37 5.76
N ARG A 136 1.05 23.51 4.79
CA ARG A 136 2.27 23.61 3.97
C ARG A 136 1.98 24.02 2.52
N GLY A 137 0.81 24.59 2.27
CA GLY A 137 0.39 25.05 0.93
C GLY A 137 0.00 23.93 -0.02
N GLY A 138 -0.36 22.75 0.48
CA GLY A 138 -1.00 21.69 -0.25
C GLY A 138 -2.53 21.88 -0.33
N LYS A 139 -3.23 20.86 -0.86
CA LYS A 139 -4.69 20.88 -1.06
C LYS A 139 -5.43 19.85 -0.21
N GLY A 140 -4.74 19.23 0.74
CA GLY A 140 -5.21 18.03 1.41
C GLY A 140 -4.97 16.78 0.58
N GLY A 141 -5.53 15.65 1.00
CA GLY A 141 -5.36 14.39 0.28
C GLY A 141 -5.76 13.15 1.09
N ALA A 142 -5.30 11.99 0.63
CA ALA A 142 -5.57 10.73 1.32
C ALA A 142 -4.31 9.84 1.40
N ILE A 143 -4.11 9.19 2.54
CA ILE A 143 -3.11 8.14 2.74
C ILE A 143 -3.84 6.84 3.04
N VAL A 144 -3.55 5.78 2.28
CA VAL A 144 -4.09 4.44 2.51
C VAL A 144 -2.94 3.49 2.78
N ASN A 145 -2.92 2.91 3.98
CA ASN A 145 -1.92 1.95 4.39
C ASN A 145 -2.41 0.51 4.16
N VAL A 146 -1.62 -0.32 3.50
CA VAL A 146 -1.92 -1.75 3.35
C VAL A 146 -1.37 -2.49 4.58
N SER A 147 -2.24 -2.70 5.56
CA SER A 147 -1.99 -3.53 6.73
C SER A 147 -2.24 -5.01 6.42
N SER A 148 -2.77 -5.79 7.35
CA SER A 148 -3.10 -7.21 7.17
C SER A 148 -4.01 -7.72 8.30
N ARG A 149 -4.82 -8.73 8.02
CA ARG A 149 -5.49 -9.53 9.05
C ARG A 149 -4.50 -10.26 9.98
N ALA A 150 -3.24 -10.38 9.56
CA ALA A 150 -2.20 -10.89 10.45
C ALA A 150 -2.01 -10.02 11.71
N ALA A 151 -2.28 -8.70 11.64
CA ALA A 151 -2.15 -7.80 12.79
C ALA A 151 -3.00 -8.26 13.99
N PRO A 152 -4.34 -8.37 13.89
CA PRO A 152 -5.15 -8.86 15.01
C PRO A 152 -5.03 -10.37 15.26
N LEU A 153 -4.62 -11.18 14.26
CA LEU A 153 -4.48 -12.63 14.40
C LEU A 153 -3.12 -13.06 15.00
N GLY A 154 -2.13 -12.15 15.01
CA GLY A 154 -0.83 -12.38 15.64
C GLY A 154 0.16 -13.23 14.85
N GLY A 155 -0.23 -13.90 13.77
CA GLY A 155 0.66 -14.69 12.88
C GLY A 155 1.36 -15.87 13.56
N GLY A 156 0.78 -16.44 14.63
CA GLY A 156 1.39 -17.50 15.42
C GLY A 156 1.84 -18.72 14.61
N GLY A 157 3.07 -19.18 14.87
CA GLY A 157 3.68 -20.32 14.17
C GLY A 157 4.23 -20.05 12.78
N GLU A 158 3.95 -18.89 12.17
CA GLU A 158 4.41 -18.54 10.81
C GLU A 158 5.17 -17.21 10.79
N TRP A 159 4.48 -16.09 11.07
CA TRP A 159 4.98 -14.73 10.83
C TRP A 159 4.64 -13.76 11.96
N VAL A 160 5.01 -14.07 13.20
CA VAL A 160 4.78 -13.18 14.36
C VAL A 160 5.41 -11.80 14.13
N HIS A 161 6.61 -11.75 13.57
CA HIS A 161 7.33 -10.52 13.23
C HIS A 161 6.61 -9.68 12.17
N TYR A 162 6.05 -10.32 11.13
CA TYR A 162 5.22 -9.64 10.14
C TYR A 162 3.93 -9.12 10.77
N ALA A 163 3.24 -9.94 11.55
CA ALA A 163 2.02 -9.53 12.24
C ALA A 163 2.28 -8.32 13.15
N ALA A 164 3.40 -8.32 13.90
CA ALA A 164 3.82 -7.19 14.72
C ALA A 164 4.07 -5.93 13.88
N SER A 165 4.72 -6.05 12.70
CA SER A 165 4.92 -4.91 11.78
C SER A 165 3.59 -4.35 11.26
N LYS A 166 2.59 -5.22 11.02
CA LYS A 166 1.25 -4.77 10.57
C LYS A 166 0.39 -4.23 11.72
N GLY A 167 0.61 -4.70 12.96
CA GLY A 167 0.07 -4.06 14.17
C GLY A 167 0.61 -2.63 14.34
N ALA A 168 1.91 -2.41 14.07
CA ALA A 168 2.50 -1.07 14.04
C ALA A 168 1.84 -0.19 12.95
N THR A 169 1.56 -0.75 11.75
CA THR A 169 0.84 -0.04 10.67
C THR A 169 -0.56 0.39 11.11
N ASP A 170 -1.29 -0.47 11.85
CA ASP A 170 -2.62 -0.15 12.36
C ASP A 170 -2.57 1.03 13.36
N THR A 171 -1.68 0.97 14.32
CA THR A 171 -1.50 2.04 15.32
C THR A 171 -1.04 3.33 14.65
N PHE A 172 -0.10 3.25 13.70
CA PHE A 172 0.36 4.37 12.90
C PHE A 172 -0.80 5.05 12.14
N THR A 173 -1.67 4.27 11.51
CA THR A 173 -2.84 4.77 10.79
C THR A 173 -3.75 5.60 11.70
N ILE A 174 -4.08 5.07 12.88
CA ILE A 174 -4.97 5.74 13.85
C ILE A 174 -4.33 7.03 14.38
N GLY A 175 -3.05 6.97 14.75
CA GLY A 175 -2.31 8.11 15.27
C GLY A 175 -2.17 9.22 14.24
N LEU A 176 -1.73 8.86 13.03
CA LEU A 176 -1.52 9.81 11.95
C LEU A 176 -2.82 10.47 11.49
N ALA A 177 -3.94 9.73 11.44
CA ALA A 177 -5.24 10.29 11.10
C ALA A 177 -5.65 11.44 12.03
N ARG A 178 -5.35 11.33 13.33
CA ARG A 178 -5.61 12.37 14.32
C ARG A 178 -4.66 13.56 14.18
N GLU A 179 -3.39 13.28 13.85
CA GLU A 179 -2.35 14.30 13.72
C GLU A 179 -2.61 15.24 12.52
N VAL A 180 -2.93 14.66 11.34
CA VAL A 180 -3.01 15.41 10.08
C VAL A 180 -4.44 15.73 9.62
N GLY A 181 -5.45 15.36 10.41
CA GLY A 181 -6.85 15.57 10.03
C GLY A 181 -7.20 17.05 9.82
N ALA A 182 -6.70 17.94 10.67
CA ALA A 182 -6.86 19.40 10.52
C ALA A 182 -6.11 19.97 9.30
N GLU A 183 -5.10 19.26 8.81
CA GLU A 183 -4.32 19.61 7.63
C GLU A 183 -4.97 19.17 6.31
N GLY A 184 -6.23 18.68 6.35
CA GLY A 184 -6.98 18.24 5.18
C GLY A 184 -6.58 16.85 4.66
N ILE A 185 -5.85 16.04 5.44
CA ILE A 185 -5.39 14.71 5.03
C ILE A 185 -6.16 13.63 5.78
N ARG A 186 -6.80 12.72 5.05
CA ARG A 186 -7.42 11.51 5.60
C ARG A 186 -6.43 10.36 5.59
N VAL A 187 -6.41 9.56 6.65
CA VAL A 187 -5.51 8.40 6.74
C VAL A 187 -6.31 7.17 7.16
N ASN A 188 -6.28 6.11 6.35
CA ASN A 188 -6.98 4.87 6.61
C ASN A 188 -6.08 3.67 6.30
N ALA A 189 -6.48 2.48 6.74
CA ALA A 189 -5.82 1.25 6.33
C ALA A 189 -6.83 0.23 5.78
N VAL A 190 -6.38 -0.59 4.83
CA VAL A 190 -7.02 -1.86 4.49
C VAL A 190 -6.27 -2.99 5.20
N ARG A 191 -7.01 -4.01 5.65
CA ARG A 191 -6.47 -5.24 6.24
C ARG A 191 -6.84 -6.44 5.35
N PRO A 192 -6.05 -6.74 4.32
CA PRO A 192 -6.29 -7.90 3.48
C PRO A 192 -6.22 -9.20 4.30
N GLY A 193 -7.11 -10.12 4.01
CA GLY A 193 -7.10 -11.48 4.54
C GLY A 193 -6.24 -12.41 3.69
N LEU A 194 -6.83 -13.54 3.30
CA LEU A 194 -6.21 -14.51 2.42
C LEU A 194 -6.46 -14.07 0.96
N ILE A 195 -5.46 -13.45 0.34
CA ILE A 195 -5.54 -12.90 -1.02
C ILE A 195 -4.69 -13.73 -1.95
N ASP A 196 -5.23 -14.07 -3.13
CA ASP A 196 -4.50 -14.79 -4.17
C ASP A 196 -3.46 -13.88 -4.82
N THR A 197 -2.24 -13.99 -4.32
CA THR A 197 -1.06 -13.25 -4.79
C THR A 197 0.19 -14.10 -4.63
N GLU A 198 1.24 -13.74 -5.33
CA GLU A 198 2.55 -14.41 -5.25
C GLU A 198 3.24 -14.24 -3.87
N LEU A 199 2.69 -13.45 -2.96
CA LEU A 199 3.28 -13.19 -1.64
C LEU A 199 3.54 -14.48 -0.87
N HIS A 200 2.58 -15.41 -0.90
CA HIS A 200 2.67 -16.68 -0.17
C HIS A 200 3.76 -17.58 -0.74
N ALA A 201 3.82 -17.73 -2.06
CA ALA A 201 4.85 -18.52 -2.74
C ALA A 201 6.25 -17.92 -2.54
N ALA A 202 6.37 -16.60 -2.62
CA ALA A 202 7.63 -15.88 -2.39
C ALA A 202 8.16 -16.04 -0.95
N ALA A 203 7.27 -16.26 0.01
CA ALA A 203 7.61 -16.52 1.41
C ALA A 203 7.86 -18.01 1.73
N GLY A 204 7.87 -18.89 0.70
CA GLY A 204 8.11 -20.32 0.87
C GLY A 204 6.88 -21.14 1.30
N ALA A 205 5.66 -20.60 1.12
CA ALA A 205 4.41 -21.26 1.48
C ALA A 205 3.41 -21.28 0.30
N PRO A 206 3.72 -21.97 -0.82
CA PRO A 206 2.85 -21.98 -2.01
C PRO A 206 1.49 -22.64 -1.76
N ASP A 207 1.39 -23.55 -0.80
CA ASP A 207 0.19 -24.28 -0.39
C ASP A 207 -0.67 -23.55 0.63
N ARG A 208 -0.22 -22.37 1.10
CA ARG A 208 -0.85 -21.64 2.23
C ARG A 208 -2.30 -21.27 1.96
N LEU A 209 -2.63 -20.88 0.73
CA LEU A 209 -4.01 -20.58 0.34
C LEU A 209 -4.92 -21.80 0.56
N THR A 210 -4.54 -22.95 0.02
CA THR A 210 -5.31 -24.20 0.15
C THR A 210 -5.45 -24.61 1.62
N ARG A 211 -4.35 -24.58 2.38
CA ARG A 211 -4.31 -25.01 3.78
C ARG A 211 -5.19 -24.15 4.70
N LEU A 212 -5.30 -22.85 4.44
CA LEU A 212 -6.03 -21.91 5.28
C LEU A 212 -7.44 -21.59 4.76
N MET A 213 -7.84 -22.11 3.61
CA MET A 213 -9.11 -21.83 2.96
C MET A 213 -10.33 -22.15 3.84
N SER A 214 -10.28 -23.24 4.60
CA SER A 214 -11.36 -23.65 5.51
C SER A 214 -11.64 -22.64 6.62
N GLY A 215 -10.69 -21.73 6.90
CA GLY A 215 -10.85 -20.64 7.86
C GLY A 215 -11.41 -19.36 7.26
N VAL A 216 -11.82 -19.33 5.98
CA VAL A 216 -12.43 -18.20 5.32
C VAL A 216 -13.94 -18.44 5.19
N PRO A 217 -14.82 -17.75 5.93
CA PRO A 217 -16.27 -17.98 5.88
C PRO A 217 -16.88 -17.81 4.48
N MET A 218 -16.35 -16.91 3.64
CA MET A 218 -16.78 -16.76 2.24
C MET A 218 -16.33 -17.91 1.31
N GLY A 219 -15.56 -18.90 1.80
CA GLY A 219 -15.19 -20.11 1.09
C GLY A 219 -14.18 -19.93 -0.06
N ARG A 220 -13.59 -18.74 -0.21
CA ARG A 220 -12.58 -18.44 -1.25
C ARG A 220 -11.55 -17.44 -0.80
N ALA A 221 -10.40 -17.44 -1.45
CA ALA A 221 -9.47 -16.31 -1.35
C ALA A 221 -10.08 -15.07 -2.03
N GLY A 222 -9.69 -13.90 -1.55
CA GLY A 222 -9.96 -12.65 -2.25
C GLY A 222 -8.97 -12.44 -3.39
N SER A 223 -9.30 -11.61 -4.37
CA SER A 223 -8.39 -11.17 -5.41
C SER A 223 -7.66 -9.88 -5.03
N ALA A 224 -6.57 -9.58 -5.73
CA ALA A 224 -5.85 -8.32 -5.57
C ALA A 224 -6.73 -7.11 -5.95
N GLU A 225 -7.60 -7.28 -6.94
CA GLU A 225 -8.54 -6.27 -7.42
C GLU A 225 -9.59 -5.91 -6.35
N GLU A 226 -10.13 -6.90 -5.62
CA GLU A 226 -11.09 -6.64 -4.54
C GLU A 226 -10.48 -5.76 -3.42
N VAL A 227 -9.19 -5.94 -3.14
CA VAL A 227 -8.47 -5.07 -2.21
C VAL A 227 -8.23 -3.69 -2.82
N ALA A 228 -7.83 -3.63 -4.11
CA ALA A 228 -7.56 -2.38 -4.83
C ALA A 228 -8.82 -1.49 -4.92
N GLU A 229 -10.01 -2.06 -5.15
CA GLU A 229 -11.29 -1.33 -5.13
C GLU A 229 -11.49 -0.62 -3.78
N THR A 230 -11.26 -1.31 -2.67
CA THR A 230 -11.37 -0.71 -1.34
C THR A 230 -10.33 0.39 -1.12
N ILE A 231 -9.08 0.18 -1.60
CA ILE A 231 -8.03 1.21 -1.55
C ILE A 231 -8.46 2.46 -2.30
N LEU A 232 -8.98 2.33 -3.51
CA LEU A 232 -9.41 3.47 -4.33
C LEU A 232 -10.63 4.18 -3.74
N TRP A 233 -11.58 3.45 -3.16
CA TRP A 233 -12.68 4.06 -2.42
C TRP A 233 -12.16 4.90 -1.24
N LEU A 234 -11.21 4.39 -0.44
CA LEU A 234 -10.60 5.12 0.66
C LEU A 234 -9.78 6.32 0.20
N ALA A 235 -9.11 6.23 -0.95
CA ALA A 235 -8.37 7.33 -1.55
C ALA A 235 -9.29 8.37 -2.23
N GLY A 236 -10.50 7.98 -2.58
CA GLY A 236 -11.48 8.77 -3.34
C GLY A 236 -12.29 9.76 -2.50
N PRO A 237 -13.06 10.63 -3.15
CA PRO A 237 -13.94 11.60 -2.48
C PRO A 237 -15.16 10.95 -1.81
N GLN A 238 -15.52 9.72 -2.21
CA GLN A 238 -16.68 8.99 -1.66
C GLN A 238 -16.50 8.63 -0.19
N SER A 239 -15.26 8.60 0.30
CA SER A 239 -14.89 8.35 1.70
C SER A 239 -14.50 9.64 2.45
N SER A 240 -15.07 10.79 2.09
CA SER A 240 -14.67 12.12 2.57
C SER A 240 -14.74 12.29 4.10
N TYR A 241 -15.57 11.51 4.80
CA TYR A 241 -15.67 11.54 6.27
C TYR A 241 -15.09 10.28 6.94
N VAL A 242 -14.29 9.47 6.19
CA VAL A 242 -13.63 8.27 6.70
C VAL A 242 -12.16 8.58 6.93
N SER A 243 -11.72 8.61 8.19
CA SER A 243 -10.32 8.80 8.61
C SER A 243 -10.06 8.04 9.90
N GLY A 244 -8.93 7.37 10.02
CA GLY A 244 -8.58 6.51 11.16
C GLY A 244 -9.19 5.10 11.09
N ALA A 245 -9.87 4.75 10.01
CA ALA A 245 -10.50 3.45 9.84
C ALA A 245 -9.49 2.36 9.46
N LEU A 246 -9.74 1.15 9.97
CA LEU A 246 -9.03 -0.08 9.64
C LEU A 246 -10.05 -1.03 8.99
N VAL A 247 -10.05 -1.11 7.66
CA VAL A 247 -11.08 -1.82 6.89
C VAL A 247 -10.62 -3.23 6.55
N ASP A 248 -11.31 -4.23 7.07
CA ASP A 248 -11.02 -5.63 6.77
C ASP A 248 -11.55 -6.02 5.38
N VAL A 249 -10.67 -6.52 4.51
CA VAL A 249 -10.99 -7.08 3.19
C VAL A 249 -10.56 -8.55 3.21
N SER A 250 -11.36 -9.40 3.84
CA SER A 250 -10.84 -10.68 4.33
C SER A 250 -11.79 -11.87 4.18
N GLY A 251 -12.97 -11.71 3.57
CA GLY A 251 -13.96 -12.78 3.51
C GLY A 251 -14.45 -13.24 4.89
N ALA A 252 -14.48 -12.32 5.87
CA ALA A 252 -14.88 -12.52 7.28
C ALA A 252 -13.87 -13.35 8.12
N ARG A 253 -12.64 -13.55 7.65
CA ARG A 253 -11.57 -14.21 8.41
C ARG A 253 -10.89 -13.27 9.41
#